data_580cd934f59a7b7dc6ed68fe8f0f7225
#
_entry.id   580cd934f59a7b7dc6ed68fe8f0f7225
#
_cell.length_a   1.000
_cell.length_b   1.000
_cell.length_c   1.000
_cell.angle_alpha   90.00
_cell.angle_beta   90.00
_cell.angle_gamma   90.00
#
_symmetry.space_group_name_H-M   'P 1'
#
loop_
_entity.id
_entity.type
_entity.pdbx_description
1 polymer ?
#
loop_
_entity_poly.entity_id
_entity_poly.type
_entity_poly.pdbx_seq_one_letter_code
_entity_poly.pdbx_strand_id
1 'polypeptide(L)'
;MLHLPRTTFQFSAEDNTVAQLFWGLLPVERAASLIYYEPHSEMAQLVYELKYHGRPDIGEDMGRLMAYEMQLARFFDGIDVLLPVPLSKKRLRQRGYNQSEMLARGVSEVTGLPVVTKALRREHFQKSQTLLNRQERRENVEGTFILKRPELLEGKHVLLIDDICTTGATLLACGEAMRAVNGIRISILTLGFTKK
;
A
#
# COMPACT_ATOMS: atom_id res chain seq x y z
N MET A 1 20.61 17.52 0.74
CA MET A 1 20.18 16.44 -0.20
C MET A 1 19.72 15.28 0.66
N LEU A 2 18.44 14.90 0.62
CA LEU A 2 17.92 13.79 1.43
C LEU A 2 18.66 12.49 1.05
N HIS A 3 19.29 11.85 2.01
CA HIS A 3 19.86 10.53 1.84
C HIS A 3 18.77 9.48 1.93
N LEU A 4 18.29 8.99 0.77
CA LEU A 4 17.24 7.98 0.71
C LEU A 4 17.89 6.58 0.62
N PRO A 5 17.74 5.71 1.63
CA PRO A 5 18.22 4.32 1.58
C PRO A 5 17.32 3.49 0.65
N ARG A 6 17.60 3.53 -0.67
CA ARG A 6 16.81 2.84 -1.69
C ARG A 6 16.92 1.32 -1.59
N THR A 7 15.83 0.61 -1.90
CA THR A 7 15.79 -0.86 -1.81
C THR A 7 16.30 -1.56 -3.06
N THR A 8 16.15 -0.96 -4.23
CA THR A 8 16.42 -1.58 -5.55
C THR A 8 15.54 -2.81 -5.89
N PHE A 9 14.50 -3.12 -5.12
CA PHE A 9 13.60 -4.29 -5.31
C PHE A 9 12.90 -4.31 -6.67
N GLN A 10 12.73 -3.17 -7.31
CA GLN A 10 12.15 -3.07 -8.66
C GLN A 10 13.00 -3.74 -9.75
N PHE A 11 14.29 -4.00 -9.50
CA PHE A 11 15.22 -4.57 -10.46
C PHE A 11 15.53 -6.06 -10.24
N SER A 12 15.18 -6.62 -9.08
CA SER A 12 15.46 -8.02 -8.73
C SER A 12 14.23 -8.71 -8.17
N ALA A 13 13.87 -9.87 -8.73
CA ALA A 13 12.82 -10.71 -8.18
C ALA A 13 13.34 -11.64 -7.07
N GLU A 14 14.59 -12.11 -7.17
CA GLU A 14 15.16 -13.13 -6.27
C GLU A 14 15.47 -12.57 -4.88
N ASP A 15 16.04 -11.36 -4.82
CA ASP A 15 16.42 -10.70 -3.56
C ASP A 15 15.34 -9.75 -3.02
N ASN A 16 14.11 -9.86 -3.54
CA ASN A 16 13.03 -8.97 -3.21
C ASN A 16 12.26 -9.43 -1.96
N THR A 17 12.72 -8.98 -0.80
CA THR A 17 12.09 -9.31 0.50
C THR A 17 10.64 -8.86 0.60
N VAL A 18 10.21 -7.82 -0.11
CA VAL A 18 8.79 -7.42 -0.14
C VAL A 18 7.95 -8.46 -0.89
N ALA A 19 8.43 -8.94 -2.04
CA ALA A 19 7.73 -9.99 -2.80
C ALA A 19 7.64 -11.30 -2.00
N GLN A 20 8.71 -11.66 -1.28
CA GLN A 20 8.78 -12.87 -0.45
C GLN A 20 7.70 -12.91 0.64
N LEU A 21 7.21 -11.75 1.13
CA LEU A 21 6.13 -11.70 2.11
C LEU A 21 4.80 -12.29 1.60
N PHE A 22 4.63 -12.37 0.30
CA PHE A 22 3.39 -12.82 -0.35
C PHE A 22 3.49 -14.21 -0.97
N TRP A 23 4.69 -14.82 -1.01
CA TRP A 23 4.90 -16.13 -1.63
C TRP A 23 4.04 -17.20 -0.97
N GLY A 24 3.29 -17.93 -1.80
CA GLY A 24 2.37 -18.96 -1.37
C GLY A 24 1.09 -18.46 -0.69
N LEU A 25 0.97 -17.16 -0.43
CA LEU A 25 -0.19 -16.54 0.22
C LEU A 25 -1.09 -15.80 -0.76
N LEU A 26 -0.51 -14.96 -1.59
CA LEU A 26 -1.22 -14.15 -2.58
C LEU A 26 -0.42 -14.14 -3.89
N PRO A 27 -1.05 -14.42 -5.06
CA PRO A 27 -0.39 -14.28 -6.34
C PRO A 27 -0.15 -12.80 -6.63
N VAL A 28 1.10 -12.36 -6.50
CA VAL A 28 1.54 -10.98 -6.76
C VAL A 28 2.48 -11.01 -7.96
N GLU A 29 2.17 -10.24 -9.00
CA GLU A 29 2.97 -10.14 -10.23
C GLU A 29 4.31 -9.44 -9.97
N ARG A 30 4.25 -8.29 -9.28
CA ARG A 30 5.40 -7.47 -8.91
C ARG A 30 5.18 -6.84 -7.55
N ALA A 31 6.23 -6.75 -6.76
CA ALA A 31 6.21 -6.00 -5.51
C ALA A 31 7.50 -5.18 -5.38
N ALA A 32 7.38 -3.95 -4.92
CA ALA A 32 8.53 -3.10 -4.63
C ALA A 32 8.23 -2.15 -3.47
N SER A 33 9.31 -1.64 -2.88
CA SER A 33 9.29 -0.52 -1.95
C SER A 33 10.40 0.44 -2.36
N LEU A 34 10.15 1.75 -2.29
CA LEU A 34 11.16 2.71 -2.74
C LEU A 34 12.39 2.71 -1.82
N ILE A 35 12.15 2.71 -0.51
CA ILE A 35 13.22 2.85 0.50
C ILE A 35 13.12 1.80 1.60
N TYR A 36 14.24 1.59 2.30
CA TYR A 36 14.24 1.01 3.64
C TYR A 36 13.77 2.06 4.65
N TYR A 37 12.72 1.72 5.41
CA TYR A 37 12.21 2.57 6.46
C TYR A 37 12.90 2.25 7.78
N GLU A 38 13.66 3.22 8.28
CA GLU A 38 14.32 3.13 9.59
C GLU A 38 13.66 4.12 10.56
N PRO A 39 13.27 3.68 11.76
CA PRO A 39 12.82 4.59 12.82
C PRO A 39 13.86 5.68 13.09
N HIS A 40 13.40 6.89 13.36
CA HIS A 40 14.24 8.07 13.65
C HIS A 40 15.07 8.61 12.48
N SER A 41 14.86 8.12 11.26
CA SER A 41 15.44 8.68 10.04
C SER A 41 14.69 9.94 9.57
N GLU A 42 15.31 10.71 8.68
CA GLU A 42 14.63 11.85 8.02
C GLU A 42 13.34 11.40 7.29
N MET A 43 13.35 10.19 6.71
CA MET A 43 12.17 9.60 6.09
C MET A 43 11.08 9.25 7.10
N ALA A 44 11.45 8.80 8.29
CA ALA A 44 10.48 8.56 9.35
C ALA A 44 9.79 9.87 9.78
N GLN A 45 10.53 10.97 9.79
CA GLN A 45 9.97 12.30 10.06
C GLN A 45 9.01 12.73 8.96
N LEU A 46 9.37 12.58 7.67
CA LEU A 46 8.47 12.89 6.54
C LEU A 46 7.18 12.06 6.58
N VAL A 47 7.28 10.75 6.86
CA VAL A 47 6.10 9.89 7.03
C VAL A 47 5.27 10.32 8.25
N TYR A 48 5.89 10.81 9.30
CA TYR A 48 5.20 11.33 10.48
C TYR A 48 4.45 12.63 10.14
N GLU A 49 5.08 13.56 9.43
CA GLU A 49 4.43 14.78 8.92
C GLU A 49 3.22 14.44 8.03
N LEU A 50 3.40 13.50 7.09
CA LEU A 50 2.33 12.98 6.24
C LEU A 50 1.19 12.36 7.05
N LYS A 51 1.47 11.71 8.18
CA LYS A 51 0.43 11.01 8.97
C LYS A 51 -0.29 11.90 9.98
N TYR A 52 0.35 12.94 10.48
CA TYR A 52 -0.14 13.63 11.69
C TYR A 52 -0.17 15.16 11.61
N HIS A 53 0.48 15.77 10.62
CA HIS A 53 0.62 17.24 10.55
C HIS A 53 -0.15 17.87 9.38
N GLY A 54 -1.06 17.12 8.75
CA GLY A 54 -1.92 17.68 7.70
C GLY A 54 -1.17 18.11 6.45
N ARG A 55 -0.13 17.34 6.04
CA ARG A 55 0.73 17.61 4.87
C ARG A 55 0.49 16.61 3.74
N PRO A 56 -0.68 16.67 3.07
CA PRO A 56 -0.97 15.79 1.92
C PRO A 56 0.01 16.01 0.75
N ASP A 57 0.53 17.22 0.59
CA ASP A 57 1.55 17.62 -0.39
C ASP A 57 2.80 16.72 -0.33
N ILE A 58 3.27 16.37 0.87
CA ILE A 58 4.39 15.43 1.03
C ILE A 58 4.06 14.07 0.40
N GLY A 59 2.80 13.60 0.54
CA GLY A 59 2.36 12.34 -0.07
C GLY A 59 2.41 12.38 -1.60
N GLU A 60 1.95 13.47 -2.19
CA GLU A 60 1.99 13.66 -3.65
C GLU A 60 3.42 13.78 -4.16
N ASP A 61 4.29 14.54 -3.47
CA ASP A 61 5.73 14.63 -3.81
C ASP A 61 6.44 13.28 -3.75
N MET A 62 6.20 12.52 -2.68
CA MET A 62 6.76 11.17 -2.55
C MET A 62 6.20 10.22 -3.59
N GLY A 63 4.93 10.32 -3.94
CA GLY A 63 4.30 9.57 -5.03
C GLY A 63 4.95 9.85 -6.39
N ARG A 64 5.23 11.11 -6.72
CA ARG A 64 5.98 11.47 -7.92
C ARG A 64 7.38 10.86 -7.93
N LEU A 65 8.09 10.94 -6.80
CA LEU A 65 9.40 10.33 -6.66
C LEU A 65 9.35 8.81 -6.86
N MET A 66 8.37 8.12 -6.23
CA MET A 66 8.15 6.69 -6.43
C MET A 66 7.96 6.37 -7.93
N ALA A 67 7.15 7.16 -8.63
CA ALA A 67 6.89 6.93 -10.04
C ALA A 67 8.15 7.09 -10.89
N TYR A 68 8.92 8.15 -10.72
CA TYR A 68 10.15 8.37 -11.47
C TYR A 68 11.18 7.24 -11.27
N GLU A 69 11.37 6.79 -10.03
CA GLU A 69 12.31 5.71 -9.74
C GLU A 69 11.85 4.34 -10.30
N MET A 70 10.55 4.06 -10.21
CA MET A 70 9.97 2.79 -10.68
C MET A 70 9.86 2.73 -12.22
N GLN A 71 9.72 3.85 -12.92
CA GLN A 71 9.72 3.89 -14.39
C GLN A 71 11.03 3.36 -14.99
N LEU A 72 12.16 3.58 -14.34
CA LEU A 72 13.47 3.07 -14.79
C LEU A 72 13.50 1.54 -14.93
N ALA A 73 12.72 0.85 -14.11
CA ALA A 73 12.57 -0.61 -14.13
C ALA A 73 11.33 -1.07 -14.94
N ARG A 74 10.65 -0.17 -15.65
CA ARG A 74 9.40 -0.45 -16.37
C ARG A 74 8.33 -1.07 -15.45
N PHE A 75 8.33 -0.69 -14.18
CA PHE A 75 7.49 -1.30 -13.14
C PHE A 75 5.99 -1.12 -13.42
N PHE A 76 5.61 -0.09 -14.14
CA PHE A 76 4.21 0.21 -14.46
C PHE A 76 3.69 -0.45 -15.74
N ASP A 77 4.53 -1.18 -16.47
CA ASP A 77 4.10 -1.82 -17.73
C ASP A 77 2.94 -2.80 -17.47
N GLY A 78 1.83 -2.57 -18.18
CA GLY A 78 0.62 -3.38 -18.09
C GLY A 78 -0.19 -3.19 -16.81
N ILE A 79 0.13 -2.22 -15.94
CA ILE A 79 -0.75 -1.77 -14.86
C ILE A 79 -1.90 -0.95 -15.45
N ASP A 80 -3.14 -1.24 -15.03
CA ASP A 80 -4.34 -0.56 -15.52
C ASP A 80 -4.84 0.51 -14.54
N VAL A 81 -4.72 0.25 -13.22
CA VAL A 81 -5.26 1.14 -12.19
C VAL A 81 -4.39 1.15 -10.93
N LEU A 82 -4.41 2.29 -10.24
CA LEU A 82 -3.80 2.48 -8.92
C LEU A 82 -4.88 2.35 -7.83
N LEU A 83 -4.66 1.48 -6.86
CA LEU A 83 -5.58 1.25 -5.75
C LEU A 83 -4.89 1.56 -4.43
N PRO A 84 -5.10 2.76 -3.86
CA PRO A 84 -4.55 3.09 -2.55
C PRO A 84 -5.23 2.24 -1.46
N VAL A 85 -4.42 1.73 -0.52
CA VAL A 85 -4.94 1.01 0.64
C VAL A 85 -5.86 1.93 1.45
N PRO A 86 -7.15 1.53 1.69
CA PRO A 86 -8.08 2.41 2.36
C PRO A 86 -7.84 2.50 3.86
N LEU A 87 -8.00 3.70 4.41
CA LEU A 87 -8.02 3.93 5.85
C LEU A 87 -9.38 3.58 6.46
N SER A 88 -9.37 3.24 7.76
CA SER A 88 -10.59 3.19 8.53
C SER A 88 -11.23 4.58 8.65
N LYS A 89 -12.56 4.65 8.78
CA LYS A 89 -13.29 5.91 8.95
C LYS A 89 -12.77 6.75 10.12
N LYS A 90 -12.36 6.09 11.23
CA LYS A 90 -11.77 6.75 12.40
C LYS A 90 -10.47 7.46 12.04
N ARG A 91 -9.52 6.74 11.40
CA ARG A 91 -8.23 7.31 10.99
C ARG A 91 -8.40 8.40 9.94
N LEU A 92 -9.32 8.22 8.98
CA LEU A 92 -9.61 9.23 7.96
C LEU A 92 -10.13 10.54 8.59
N ARG A 93 -11.04 10.46 9.59
CA ARG A 93 -11.52 11.65 10.33
C ARG A 93 -10.41 12.33 11.12
N GLN A 94 -9.49 11.56 11.72
CA GLN A 94 -8.37 12.10 12.50
C GLN A 94 -7.32 12.79 11.62
N ARG A 95 -7.05 12.27 10.42
CA ARG A 95 -6.00 12.75 9.53
C ARG A 95 -6.50 13.75 8.49
N GLY A 96 -7.80 13.73 8.17
CA GLY A 96 -8.42 14.52 7.11
C GLY A 96 -8.26 13.95 5.71
N TYR A 97 -7.32 13.01 5.49
CA TYR A 97 -7.03 12.39 4.21
C TYR A 97 -6.44 10.99 4.36
N ASN A 98 -6.34 10.25 3.24
CA ASN A 98 -5.68 8.96 3.15
C ASN A 98 -4.27 9.15 2.56
N GLN A 99 -3.21 8.87 3.33
CA GLN A 99 -1.83 9.03 2.88
C GLN A 99 -1.49 8.15 1.65
N SER A 100 -2.02 6.91 1.62
CA SER A 100 -1.81 6.02 0.46
C SER A 100 -2.50 6.56 -0.79
N GLU A 101 -3.60 7.30 -0.65
CA GLU A 101 -4.25 8.02 -1.76
C GLU A 101 -3.40 9.20 -2.24
N MET A 102 -2.76 9.95 -1.34
CA MET A 102 -1.87 11.05 -1.75
C MET A 102 -0.67 10.51 -2.53
N LEU A 103 -0.05 9.42 -2.06
CA LEU A 103 1.00 8.71 -2.81
C LEU A 103 0.50 8.29 -4.20
N ALA A 104 -0.69 7.66 -4.27
CA ALA A 104 -1.28 7.21 -5.53
C ALA A 104 -1.57 8.36 -6.50
N ARG A 105 -1.98 9.54 -6.01
CA ARG A 105 -2.16 10.75 -6.83
C ARG A 105 -0.84 11.21 -7.45
N GLY A 106 0.24 11.30 -6.65
CA GLY A 106 1.55 11.63 -7.17
C GLY A 106 2.06 10.63 -8.21
N VAL A 107 1.84 9.32 -8.00
CA VAL A 107 2.12 8.29 -9.01
C VAL A 107 1.28 8.52 -10.28
N SER A 108 -0.02 8.81 -10.13
CA SER A 108 -0.94 9.07 -11.23
C SER A 108 -0.51 10.26 -12.08
N GLU A 109 -0.04 11.35 -11.47
CA GLU A 109 0.43 12.55 -12.17
C GLU A 109 1.58 12.25 -13.14
N VAL A 110 2.46 11.31 -12.78
CA VAL A 110 3.64 10.95 -13.59
C VAL A 110 3.31 9.86 -14.63
N THR A 111 2.46 8.89 -14.25
CA THR A 111 2.20 7.71 -15.07
C THR A 111 0.95 7.82 -15.95
N GLY A 112 0.03 8.75 -15.63
CA GLY A 112 -1.29 8.84 -16.25
C GLY A 112 -2.27 7.74 -15.82
N LEU A 113 -1.88 6.83 -14.92
CA LEU A 113 -2.75 5.72 -14.46
C LEU A 113 -3.88 6.24 -13.56
N PRO A 114 -5.13 5.79 -13.75
CA PRO A 114 -6.26 6.25 -12.95
C PRO A 114 -6.21 5.72 -11.50
N VAL A 115 -6.60 6.56 -10.54
CA VAL A 115 -6.71 6.19 -9.12
C VAL A 115 -8.12 5.74 -8.80
N VAL A 116 -8.28 4.51 -8.29
CA VAL A 116 -9.55 3.92 -7.90
C VAL A 116 -9.65 3.84 -6.39
N THR A 117 -10.47 4.70 -5.76
CA THR A 117 -10.60 4.76 -4.29
C THR A 117 -11.85 4.07 -3.73
N LYS A 118 -12.81 3.71 -4.62
CA LYS A 118 -14.14 3.22 -4.20
C LYS A 118 -14.28 1.70 -4.26
N ALA A 119 -13.29 0.96 -4.76
CA ALA A 119 -13.37 -0.48 -4.91
C ALA A 119 -13.29 -1.23 -3.58
N LEU A 120 -12.37 -0.81 -2.70
CA LEU A 120 -12.20 -1.37 -1.36
C LEU A 120 -12.58 -0.39 -0.26
N ARG A 121 -13.05 -0.93 0.88
CA ARG A 121 -13.29 -0.17 2.12
C ARG A 121 -12.75 -0.94 3.31
N ARG A 122 -12.10 -0.23 4.24
CA ARG A 122 -11.69 -0.78 5.52
C ARG A 122 -12.79 -0.60 6.55
N GLU A 123 -13.27 -1.68 7.14
CA GLU A 123 -14.25 -1.68 8.22
C GLU A 123 -13.63 -2.20 9.53
N HIS A 124 -14.06 -1.64 10.65
CA HIS A 124 -13.77 -2.21 11.95
C HIS A 124 -14.90 -3.17 12.33
N PHE A 125 -14.61 -4.44 12.40
CA PHE A 125 -15.50 -5.36 13.10
C PHE A 125 -15.24 -5.24 14.60
N GLN A 126 -16.19 -4.64 15.32
CA GLN A 126 -16.29 -4.90 16.77
C GLN A 126 -16.85 -6.32 16.93
N LYS A 127 -15.99 -7.33 16.98
CA LYS A 127 -16.41 -8.59 17.59
C LYS A 127 -16.64 -8.29 19.07
N SER A 128 -17.85 -8.65 19.58
CA SER A 128 -18.19 -8.55 20.99
C SER A 128 -17.07 -9.18 21.84
N GLN A 129 -16.63 -8.45 22.85
CA GLN A 129 -15.43 -8.73 23.66
C GLN A 129 -15.48 -10.00 24.50
N THR A 130 -16.50 -10.83 24.36
CA THR A 130 -16.84 -11.90 25.30
C THR A 130 -16.11 -13.23 25.09
N LEU A 131 -15.36 -13.45 24.01
CA LEU A 131 -14.82 -14.79 23.67
C LEU A 131 -13.40 -14.84 23.09
N LEU A 132 -12.54 -13.84 23.26
CA LEU A 132 -11.21 -13.86 22.62
C LEU A 132 -10.07 -14.00 23.64
N ASN A 133 -9.20 -14.99 23.40
CA ASN A 133 -7.93 -15.22 24.10
C ASN A 133 -6.92 -14.08 23.83
N ARG A 134 -5.94 -13.90 24.74
CA ARG A 134 -4.93 -12.82 24.72
C ARG A 134 -4.10 -12.78 23.42
N GLN A 135 -3.95 -13.91 22.73
CA GLN A 135 -3.20 -14.06 21.48
C GLN A 135 -4.01 -13.56 20.27
N GLU A 136 -5.31 -13.88 20.21
CA GLU A 136 -6.25 -13.41 19.18
C GLU A 136 -6.49 -11.88 19.23
N ARG A 137 -6.23 -11.22 20.39
CA ARG A 137 -6.32 -9.74 20.51
C ARG A 137 -5.24 -9.01 19.73
N ARG A 138 -4.07 -9.62 19.50
CA ARG A 138 -2.99 -9.00 18.70
C ARG A 138 -3.24 -9.10 17.19
N GLU A 139 -3.91 -10.15 16.74
CA GLU A 139 -4.23 -10.38 15.32
C GLU A 139 -5.50 -9.66 14.85
N ASN A 140 -6.44 -9.35 15.75
CA ASN A 140 -7.74 -8.74 15.45
C ASN A 140 -7.78 -7.20 15.46
N VAL A 141 -6.66 -6.50 15.56
CA VAL A 141 -6.64 -5.03 15.72
C VAL A 141 -6.74 -4.27 14.39
N GLU A 142 -6.58 -4.95 13.25
CA GLU A 142 -6.54 -4.28 11.96
C GLU A 142 -7.75 -4.64 11.09
N GLY A 143 -8.83 -3.93 11.21
CA GLY A 143 -10.06 -3.96 10.43
C GLY A 143 -10.06 -4.76 9.12
N THR A 144 -11.15 -5.44 8.84
CA THR A 144 -11.37 -6.24 7.62
C THR A 144 -11.56 -5.33 6.40
N PHE A 145 -10.96 -5.69 5.27
CA PHE A 145 -11.22 -5.04 3.99
C PHE A 145 -12.44 -5.69 3.30
N ILE A 146 -13.30 -4.85 2.75
CA ILE A 146 -14.50 -5.31 2.05
C ILE A 146 -14.47 -4.75 0.63
N LEU A 147 -14.65 -5.64 -0.34
CA LEU A 147 -14.82 -5.29 -1.74
C LEU A 147 -16.23 -4.68 -1.92
N LYS A 148 -16.30 -3.44 -2.39
CA LYS A 148 -17.54 -2.69 -2.60
C LYS A 148 -17.92 -2.57 -4.07
N ARG A 149 -16.96 -2.42 -4.95
CA ARG A 149 -17.15 -2.17 -6.37
C ARG A 149 -16.23 -3.09 -7.18
N PRO A 150 -16.51 -4.41 -7.25
CA PRO A 150 -15.68 -5.37 -7.99
C PRO A 150 -15.57 -5.01 -9.48
N GLU A 151 -16.60 -4.46 -10.07
CA GLU A 151 -16.66 -4.06 -11.47
C GLU A 151 -15.60 -3.02 -11.87
N LEU A 152 -15.05 -2.31 -10.91
CA LEU A 152 -13.94 -1.36 -11.16
C LEU A 152 -12.60 -2.07 -11.35
N LEU A 153 -12.48 -3.35 -10.96
CA LEU A 153 -11.25 -4.12 -10.93
C LEU A 153 -11.26 -5.36 -11.83
N GLU A 154 -12.42 -5.74 -12.39
CA GLU A 154 -12.55 -6.92 -13.25
C GLU A 154 -11.64 -6.86 -14.47
N GLY A 155 -10.87 -7.93 -14.68
CA GLY A 155 -9.92 -8.07 -15.79
C GLY A 155 -8.71 -7.13 -15.71
N LYS A 156 -8.54 -6.37 -14.63
CA LYS A 156 -7.49 -5.35 -14.51
C LYS A 156 -6.25 -5.82 -13.79
N HIS A 157 -5.12 -5.24 -14.17
CA HIS A 157 -3.90 -5.29 -13.39
C HIS A 157 -3.87 -4.11 -12.42
N VAL A 158 -4.06 -4.41 -11.15
CA VAL A 158 -4.20 -3.45 -10.06
C VAL A 158 -2.85 -3.25 -9.36
N LEU A 159 -2.42 -2.00 -9.19
CA LEU A 159 -1.30 -1.67 -8.33
C LEU A 159 -1.81 -1.19 -6.96
N LEU A 160 -1.64 -2.03 -5.94
CA LEU A 160 -1.87 -1.64 -4.54
C LEU A 160 -0.77 -0.69 -4.08
N ILE A 161 -1.16 0.47 -3.54
CA ILE A 161 -0.23 1.48 -3.02
C ILE A 161 -0.46 1.68 -1.51
N ASP A 162 0.63 1.61 -0.73
CA ASP A 162 0.61 1.91 0.71
C ASP A 162 1.84 2.73 1.12
N ASP A 163 1.82 3.30 2.33
CA ASP A 163 2.94 4.09 2.84
C ASP A 163 4.09 3.18 3.33
N ILE A 164 3.88 2.35 4.33
CA ILE A 164 4.92 1.50 4.93
C ILE A 164 4.48 0.05 4.98
N CYS A 165 5.26 -0.82 4.37
CA CYS A 165 5.16 -2.26 4.50
C CYS A 165 6.08 -2.75 5.64
N THR A 166 5.51 -3.45 6.62
CA THR A 166 6.27 -4.10 7.71
C THR A 166 6.23 -5.62 7.57
N THR A 167 5.10 -6.23 7.84
CA THR A 167 4.87 -7.67 7.72
C THR A 167 4.08 -8.04 6.46
N GLY A 168 3.61 -7.06 5.69
CA GLY A 168 2.73 -7.28 4.55
C GLY A 168 1.27 -7.58 4.90
N ALA A 169 0.91 -7.71 6.19
CA ALA A 169 -0.43 -8.14 6.62
C ALA A 169 -1.58 -7.29 6.06
N THR A 170 -1.41 -5.96 6.02
CA THR A 170 -2.42 -5.04 5.46
C THR A 170 -2.62 -5.27 3.96
N LEU A 171 -1.53 -5.39 3.21
CA LEU A 171 -1.54 -5.62 1.76
C LEU A 171 -2.09 -7.00 1.42
N LEU A 172 -1.72 -8.01 2.21
CA LEU A 172 -2.27 -9.36 2.09
C LEU A 172 -3.78 -9.36 2.29
N ALA A 173 -4.27 -8.70 3.35
CA ALA A 173 -5.71 -8.60 3.62
C ALA A 173 -6.48 -7.84 2.51
N CYS A 174 -5.87 -6.81 1.89
CA CYS A 174 -6.43 -6.16 0.71
C CYS A 174 -6.50 -7.10 -0.48
N GLY A 175 -5.42 -7.84 -0.76
CA GLY A 175 -5.36 -8.82 -1.85
C GLY A 175 -6.39 -9.94 -1.67
N GLU A 176 -6.50 -10.50 -0.48
CA GLU A 176 -7.50 -11.52 -0.15
C GLU A 176 -8.94 -11.02 -0.36
N ALA A 177 -9.24 -9.77 0.02
CA ALA A 177 -10.57 -9.18 -0.22
C ALA A 177 -10.91 -9.06 -1.73
N MET A 178 -9.91 -9.00 -2.60
CA MET A 178 -10.08 -8.89 -4.05
C MET A 178 -9.96 -10.23 -4.77
N ARG A 179 -9.62 -11.33 -4.09
CA ARG A 179 -9.30 -12.64 -4.69
C ARG A 179 -10.43 -13.19 -5.58
N ALA A 180 -11.68 -12.86 -5.26
CA ALA A 180 -12.86 -13.32 -6.01
C ALA A 180 -13.14 -12.49 -7.28
N VAL A 181 -12.40 -11.41 -7.53
CA VAL A 181 -12.58 -10.58 -8.73
C VAL A 181 -12.05 -11.31 -9.96
N ASN A 182 -12.90 -11.48 -10.95
CA ASN A 182 -12.55 -12.23 -12.15
C ASN A 182 -11.42 -11.56 -12.95
N GLY A 183 -10.38 -12.33 -13.30
CA GLY A 183 -9.27 -11.86 -14.13
C GLY A 183 -8.39 -10.78 -13.51
N ILE A 184 -8.49 -10.53 -12.19
CA ILE A 184 -7.62 -9.56 -11.52
C ILE A 184 -6.17 -10.05 -11.48
N ARG A 185 -5.24 -9.13 -11.71
CA ARG A 185 -3.81 -9.27 -11.42
C ARG A 185 -3.41 -8.22 -10.39
N ILE A 186 -2.50 -8.55 -9.48
CA ILE A 186 -2.14 -7.66 -8.38
C ILE A 186 -0.64 -7.43 -8.38
N SER A 187 -0.24 -6.17 -8.31
CA SER A 187 1.11 -5.73 -7.98
C SER A 187 1.08 -4.82 -6.75
N ILE A 188 2.21 -4.64 -6.09
CA ILE A 188 2.32 -3.90 -4.84
C ILE A 188 3.46 -2.88 -4.94
N LEU A 189 3.19 -1.65 -4.51
CA LEU A 189 4.19 -0.60 -4.37
C LEU A 189 4.00 0.14 -3.05
N THR A 190 5.07 0.24 -2.26
CA THR A 190 5.06 1.00 -1.02
C THR A 190 6.18 2.05 -1.00
N LEU A 191 5.97 3.12 -0.24
CA LEU A 191 7.00 4.13 -0.04
C LEU A 191 8.17 3.53 0.74
N GLY A 192 7.90 2.84 1.85
CA GLY A 192 8.92 2.27 2.70
C GLY A 192 8.68 0.82 3.11
N PHE A 193 9.79 0.10 3.33
CA PHE A 193 9.81 -1.26 3.87
C PHE A 193 10.68 -1.32 5.14
N THR A 194 10.13 -1.85 6.22
CA THR A 194 10.89 -2.03 7.47
C THR A 194 11.64 -3.36 7.42
N LYS A 195 12.96 -3.29 7.37
CA LYS A 195 13.82 -4.47 7.52
C LYS A 195 13.73 -4.97 8.96
N LYS A 196 13.45 -6.26 9.14
CA LYS A 196 13.52 -6.91 10.45
C LYS A 196 14.94 -7.20 10.83
#